data_d1cdcea6be1951762e9826813cbc7453
#
_entry.id   d1cdcea6be1951762e9826813cbc7453
#
_cell.length_a   1.000
_cell.length_b   1.000
_cell.length_c   1.000
_cell.angle_alpha   90.00
_cell.angle_beta   90.00
_cell.angle_gamma   90.00
#
_symmetry.space_group_name_H-M   'P 1'
#
loop_
_entity.id
_entity.type
_entity.pdbx_description
1 polymer ?
#
loop_
_entity_poly.entity_id
_entity_poly.type
_entity_poly.pdbx_seq_one_letter_code
_entity_poly.pdbx_strand_id
1 'polypeptide(L)'
;MNNDNSRAYVLVAIQPGMEQEFANEIVSKKLINDPKVERVDFVHGNFDFVVVLTGNAQDIDSRILKIRLLPYVQRTETLIPFQMLNWDEMLKKIELDYQVQHS
;
A
#
# COMPACT_ATOMS: atom_id res chain seq x y z
N MET A 1 0.81 22.16 8.07
CA MET A 1 0.51 21.52 7.75
C MET A 1 0.82 20.30 7.84
N ASN A 2 0.44 19.69 7.70
CA ASN A 2 0.84 18.56 8.10
C ASN A 2 0.90 17.61 7.08
N ASN A 3 1.62 16.67 7.12
CA ASN A 3 1.78 15.68 6.18
C ASN A 3 1.35 14.40 6.72
N ASP A 4 0.19 14.42 7.29
CA ASP A 4 -0.29 13.25 7.97
C ASP A 4 -0.82 12.21 7.03
N ASN A 5 -0.88 12.52 5.73
CA ASN A 5 -1.40 11.58 4.75
C ASN A 5 -0.33 11.04 3.85
N SER A 6 0.49 10.21 4.41
CA SER A 6 1.41 9.39 3.63
C SER A 6 0.72 8.09 3.25
N ARG A 7 1.30 7.38 2.31
CA ARG A 7 0.76 6.09 1.84
C ARG A 7 1.90 5.11 1.67
N ALA A 8 1.61 3.84 1.91
CA ALA A 8 2.55 2.77 1.64
C ALA A 8 1.80 1.58 1.06
N TYR A 9 2.46 0.87 0.16
CA TYR A 9 1.96 -0.37 -0.40
C TYR A 9 2.84 -1.49 0.15
N VAL A 10 2.26 -2.38 0.96
CA VAL A 10 2.99 -3.49 1.53
C VAL A 10 2.62 -4.74 0.75
N LEU A 11 3.55 -5.22 -0.04
CA LEU A 11 3.39 -6.43 -0.83
C LEU A 11 3.70 -7.61 0.07
N VAL A 12 2.78 -8.57 0.12
CA VAL A 12 2.87 -9.67 1.08
C VAL A 12 2.83 -11.00 0.34
N ALA A 13 3.86 -11.81 0.54
CA ALA A 13 3.90 -13.17 0.02
C ALA A 13 3.61 -14.13 1.17
N ILE A 14 2.68 -15.04 0.93
CA ILE A 14 2.19 -15.98 1.93
C ILE A 14 2.82 -17.34 1.70
N GLN A 15 3.03 -18.10 2.75
CA GLN A 15 3.47 -19.48 2.65
C GLN A 15 2.56 -20.23 1.70
N PRO A 16 3.11 -20.98 0.73
CA PRO A 16 2.30 -21.70 -0.24
C PRO A 16 1.25 -22.59 0.44
N GLY A 17 0.02 -22.48 -0.04
CA GLY A 17 -1.09 -23.25 0.50
C GLY A 17 -1.82 -22.60 1.65
N MET A 18 -1.29 -21.50 2.19
CA MET A 18 -1.90 -20.83 3.35
C MET A 18 -2.62 -19.54 2.98
N GLU A 19 -2.79 -19.28 1.69
CA GLU A 19 -3.41 -18.03 1.23
C GLU A 19 -4.84 -17.88 1.73
N GLN A 20 -5.61 -18.97 1.69
CA GLN A 20 -7.00 -18.94 2.12
C GLN A 20 -7.09 -18.69 3.62
N GLU A 21 -6.22 -19.35 4.40
CA GLU A 21 -6.18 -19.16 5.85
C GLU A 21 -5.83 -17.71 6.18
N PHE A 22 -4.86 -17.14 5.49
CA PHE A 22 -4.47 -15.76 5.71
C PHE A 22 -5.65 -14.83 5.40
N ALA A 23 -6.33 -15.04 4.30
CA ALA A 23 -7.49 -14.21 3.93
C ALA A 23 -8.58 -14.30 4.99
N ASN A 24 -8.90 -15.50 5.43
CA ASN A 24 -10.01 -15.72 6.36
C ASN A 24 -9.71 -15.27 7.77
N GLU A 25 -8.50 -15.54 8.25
CA GLU A 25 -8.16 -15.29 9.66
C GLU A 25 -7.48 -13.97 9.90
N ILE A 26 -6.72 -13.46 8.93
CA ILE A 26 -5.93 -12.26 9.14
C ILE A 26 -6.54 -11.07 8.43
N VAL A 27 -6.80 -11.19 7.13
CA VAL A 27 -7.32 -10.05 6.36
C VAL A 27 -8.69 -9.66 6.87
N SER A 28 -9.61 -10.61 6.95
CA SER A 28 -11.00 -10.31 7.28
C SER A 28 -11.21 -9.95 8.74
N LYS A 29 -10.35 -10.44 9.63
CA LYS A 29 -10.56 -10.22 11.07
C LYS A 29 -9.66 -9.15 11.67
N LYS A 30 -8.48 -8.92 11.08
CA LYS A 30 -7.51 -8.00 11.65
C LYS A 30 -7.21 -6.82 10.76
N LEU A 31 -6.81 -7.07 9.52
CA LEU A 31 -6.36 -5.98 8.66
C LEU A 31 -7.50 -5.05 8.27
N ILE A 32 -8.64 -5.61 7.93
CA ILE A 32 -9.77 -4.83 7.46
C ILE A 32 -10.32 -3.90 8.56
N ASN A 33 -10.08 -4.25 9.81
CA ASN A 33 -10.59 -3.46 10.94
C ASN A 33 -9.64 -2.37 11.41
N ASP A 34 -8.44 -2.30 10.85
CA ASP A 34 -7.48 -1.26 11.21
C ASP A 34 -7.80 -0.01 10.40
N PRO A 35 -8.07 1.15 11.06
CA PRO A 35 -8.43 2.36 10.32
C PRO A 35 -7.32 2.90 9.43
N LYS A 36 -6.08 2.47 9.65
CA LYS A 36 -4.96 2.90 8.80
C LYS A 36 -4.76 1.99 7.60
N VAL A 37 -5.52 0.92 7.50
CA VAL A 37 -5.53 0.07 6.31
C VAL A 37 -6.63 0.59 5.40
N GLU A 38 -6.23 1.18 4.27
CA GLU A 38 -7.18 1.71 3.32
C GLU A 38 -7.90 0.57 2.61
N ARG A 39 -7.15 -0.44 2.20
CA ARG A 39 -7.70 -1.63 1.55
C ARG A 39 -6.65 -2.72 1.47
N VAL A 40 -7.10 -3.91 1.16
CA VAL A 40 -6.22 -5.04 0.89
C VAL A 40 -6.63 -5.60 -0.47
N ASP A 41 -5.68 -5.61 -1.40
CA ASP A 41 -5.92 -6.15 -2.73
C ASP A 41 -5.34 -7.56 -2.82
N PHE A 42 -6.10 -8.48 -3.40
CA PHE A 42 -5.64 -9.83 -3.68
C PHE A 42 -5.05 -9.81 -5.08
N VAL A 43 -3.81 -10.26 -5.22
CA VAL A 43 -3.09 -10.11 -6.49
C VAL A 43 -2.49 -11.44 -6.93
N HIS A 44 -2.11 -11.49 -8.19
CA HIS A 44 -1.35 -12.61 -8.74
C HIS A 44 0.07 -12.13 -9.03
N GLY A 45 1.01 -13.06 -9.00
CA GLY A 45 2.40 -12.74 -9.31
C GLY A 45 3.32 -13.19 -8.19
N ASN A 46 4.36 -12.41 -7.95
CA ASN A 46 5.35 -12.75 -6.91
C ASN A 46 4.84 -12.53 -5.50
N PHE A 47 3.71 -11.88 -5.35
CA PHE A 47 3.08 -11.62 -4.07
C PHE A 47 1.61 -12.01 -4.14
N ASP A 48 1.00 -12.17 -2.99
CA ASP A 48 -0.37 -12.65 -2.89
C ASP A 48 -1.35 -11.56 -2.49
N PHE A 49 -0.89 -10.61 -1.69
CA PHE A 49 -1.72 -9.52 -1.18
C PHE A 49 -0.96 -8.21 -1.21
N VAL A 50 -1.69 -7.12 -1.40
CA VAL A 50 -1.14 -5.78 -1.24
C VAL A 50 -1.96 -5.08 -0.17
N VAL A 51 -1.31 -4.69 0.91
CA VAL A 51 -1.96 -3.93 1.98
C VAL A 51 -1.64 -2.46 1.76
N VAL A 52 -2.68 -1.67 1.54
CA VAL A 52 -2.51 -0.24 1.31
C VAL A 52 -2.72 0.49 2.63
N LEU A 53 -1.67 1.14 3.09
CA LEU A 53 -1.68 1.86 4.36
C LEU A 53 -1.73 3.37 4.11
N THR A 54 -2.47 4.09 4.95
CA THR A 54 -2.50 5.55 4.94
C THR A 54 -2.37 6.05 6.37
N GLY A 55 -1.72 7.19 6.53
CA GLY A 55 -1.53 7.79 7.83
C GLY A 55 -0.24 8.57 7.87
N ASN A 56 0.19 8.95 9.06
CA ASN A 56 1.49 9.59 9.19
C ASN A 56 2.60 8.53 9.15
N ALA A 57 3.85 8.99 9.09
CA ALA A 57 4.98 8.07 8.95
C ALA A 57 5.05 7.07 10.09
N GLN A 58 4.75 7.50 11.30
CA GLN A 58 4.82 6.63 12.47
C GLN A 58 3.74 5.55 12.42
N ASP A 59 2.53 5.91 12.01
CA ASP A 59 1.44 4.95 11.82
C ASP A 59 1.83 3.88 10.81
N ILE A 60 2.39 4.32 9.70
CA ILE A 60 2.77 3.42 8.61
C ILE A 60 3.88 2.49 9.07
N ASP A 61 4.92 3.04 9.69
CA ASP A 61 6.06 2.23 10.14
C ASP A 61 5.62 1.15 11.11
N SER A 62 4.75 1.49 12.06
CA SER A 62 4.29 0.51 13.04
C SER A 62 3.49 -0.62 12.38
N ARG A 63 2.68 -0.29 11.37
CA ARG A 63 1.91 -1.32 10.66
C ARG A 63 2.78 -2.20 9.79
N ILE A 64 3.78 -1.64 9.15
CA ILE A 64 4.73 -2.43 8.36
C ILE A 64 5.38 -3.49 9.24
N LEU A 65 5.83 -3.10 10.43
CA LEU A 65 6.43 -4.05 11.35
C LEU A 65 5.44 -5.13 11.78
N LYS A 66 4.21 -4.75 12.06
CA LYS A 66 3.18 -5.72 12.46
C LYS A 66 2.87 -6.70 11.33
N ILE A 67 2.77 -6.21 10.11
CA ILE A 67 2.46 -7.07 8.97
C ILE A 67 3.55 -8.12 8.76
N ARG A 68 4.80 -7.72 8.95
CA ARG A 68 5.92 -8.67 8.81
C ARG A 68 5.85 -9.81 9.80
N LEU A 69 5.17 -9.62 10.90
CA LEU A 69 5.07 -10.62 11.97
C LEU A 69 3.75 -11.39 11.95
N LEU A 70 2.88 -11.15 10.98
CA LEU A 70 1.61 -11.86 10.91
C LEU A 70 1.81 -13.33 10.55
N PRO A 71 0.89 -14.21 11.01
CA PRO A 71 0.95 -15.61 10.65
C PRO A 71 0.98 -15.82 9.14
N TYR A 72 1.72 -16.82 8.70
CA TYR A 72 1.80 -17.27 7.31
C TYR A 72 2.53 -16.31 6.38
N VAL A 73 2.96 -15.15 6.85
CA VAL A 73 3.72 -14.22 6.02
C VAL A 73 5.12 -14.75 5.82
N GLN A 74 5.50 -14.96 4.55
CA GLN A 74 6.80 -15.48 4.19
C GLN A 74 7.81 -14.36 3.95
N ARG A 75 7.38 -13.34 3.22
CA ARG A 75 8.21 -12.16 2.99
C ARG A 75 7.33 -10.97 2.62
N THR A 76 7.87 -9.79 2.79
CA THR A 76 7.19 -8.55 2.43
C THR A 76 8.12 -7.63 1.68
N GLU A 77 7.53 -6.74 0.89
CA GLU A 77 8.26 -5.67 0.24
C GLU A 77 7.38 -4.42 0.36
N THR A 78 7.97 -3.31 0.76
CA THR A 78 7.21 -2.07 0.94
C THR A 78 7.60 -1.06 -0.11
N LEU A 79 6.59 -0.49 -0.76
CA LEU A 79 6.76 0.57 -1.74
C LEU A 79 6.12 1.83 -1.18
N ILE A 80 6.88 2.92 -1.16
CA ILE A 80 6.38 4.20 -0.67
C ILE A 80 6.34 5.16 -1.84
N PRO A 81 5.16 5.64 -2.26
CA PRO A 81 5.10 6.61 -3.34
C PRO A 81 5.70 7.93 -2.86
N PHE A 82 6.57 8.50 -3.67
CA PHE A 82 7.13 9.79 -3.31
C PHE A 82 6.27 10.95 -3.79
N GLN A 83 5.28 10.65 -4.62
CA GLN A 83 4.39 11.67 -5.14
C GLN A 83 3.05 11.02 -5.49
N MET A 84 1.97 11.57 -4.93
CA MET A 84 0.63 11.07 -5.20
C MET A 84 -0.10 12.09 -6.05
N LEU A 85 -0.13 11.85 -7.36
CA LEU A 85 -0.81 12.71 -8.31
C LEU A 85 -2.01 11.99 -8.88
N ASN A 86 -3.12 12.71 -9.05
CA ASN A 86 -4.22 12.14 -9.79
C ASN A 86 -4.03 12.42 -11.29
N TRP A 87 -4.89 11.83 -12.10
CA TRP A 87 -4.75 11.92 -13.55
C TRP A 87 -4.87 13.35 -14.05
N ASP A 88 -5.79 14.12 -13.48
CA ASP A 88 -6.00 15.50 -13.89
C ASP A 88 -4.78 16.37 -13.59
N GLU A 89 -4.17 16.17 -12.44
CA GLU A 89 -2.95 16.89 -12.08
C GLU A 89 -1.81 16.56 -13.01
N MET A 90 -1.68 15.29 -13.39
CA MET A 90 -0.66 14.87 -14.34
C MET A 90 -0.85 15.52 -15.70
N LEU A 91 -2.08 15.56 -16.18
CA LEU A 91 -2.39 16.16 -17.48
C LEU A 91 -2.08 17.64 -17.48
N LYS A 92 -2.40 18.35 -16.41
CA LYS A 92 -2.08 19.77 -16.28
C LYS A 92 -0.58 19.99 -16.32
N LYS A 93 0.17 19.16 -15.65
CA LYS A 93 1.62 19.28 -15.62
C LYS A 93 2.22 19.08 -17.01
N ILE A 94 1.74 18.10 -17.73
CA ILE A 94 2.19 17.81 -19.08
C ILE A 94 1.87 18.98 -20.00
N GLU A 95 0.68 19.55 -19.89
CA GLU A 95 0.27 20.69 -20.68
C GLU A 95 1.16 21.90 -20.44
N LEU A 96 1.47 22.19 -19.19
CA LEU A 96 2.35 23.29 -18.83
C LEU A 96 3.74 23.12 -19.42
N ASP A 97 4.28 21.92 -19.31
CA ASP A 97 5.61 21.60 -19.85
C ASP A 97 5.62 21.79 -21.37
N TYR A 98 4.58 21.37 -22.04
CA TYR A 98 4.44 21.54 -23.48
C TYR A 98 4.41 23.02 -23.85
N GLN A 99 3.63 23.81 -23.14
CA GLN A 99 3.50 25.23 -23.42
C GLN A 99 4.83 25.98 -23.23
N VAL A 100 5.57 25.61 -22.19
CA VAL A 100 6.86 26.23 -21.93
C VAL A 100 7.84 25.95 -23.08
N GLN A 101 7.81 24.74 -23.64
CA GLN A 101 8.72 24.36 -24.71
C GLN A 101 8.31 24.91 -26.07
N HIS A 102 7.06 25.24 -26.27
CA HIS A 102 6.53 25.59 -27.57
C HIS A 102 6.01 27.02 -27.68
N SER A 103 6.18 27.81 -26.64
CA SER A 103 5.69 29.19 -26.65
C SER A 103 6.72 30.19 -27.17
#